data_d3d7ce485ca390cc7f5c117491fd72bc
#
_entry.id   d3d7ce485ca390cc7f5c117491fd72bc
#
_cell.length_a   1.000
_cell.length_b   1.000
_cell.length_c   1.000
_cell.angle_alpha   90.00
_cell.angle_beta   90.00
_cell.angle_gamma   90.00
#
_symmetry.space_group_name_H-M   'P 1'
#
loop_
_entity.id
_entity.type
_entity.pdbx_description
1 polymer ?
#
loop_
_entity_poly.entity_id
_entity_poly.type
_entity_poly.pdbx_seq_one_letter_code
_entity_poly.pdbx_strand_id
1 'polypeptide(L)'
;MPGKAPSANMSDSDSTSAKMGPMFLPDVEHNPQPGPYADAIRMMQAAGGEYSQIWHLFAFQPRATDHLACFTQEIMREPGPISPWIRELIAAFTSARNDCPF
;
A
#
# COMPACT_ATOMS: atom_id res chain seq x y z
N MET A 1 -12.27 -19.30 39.85
CA MET A 1 -13.12 -18.53 38.95
C MET A 1 -12.35 -18.20 37.73
N PRO A 2 -12.70 -18.76 36.62
CA PRO A 2 -12.09 -18.31 35.39
C PRO A 2 -12.43 -16.85 35.23
N GLY A 3 -11.41 -16.03 35.20
CA GLY A 3 -11.57 -14.67 34.79
C GLY A 3 -12.32 -14.66 33.48
N LYS A 4 -13.37 -13.89 33.42
CA LYS A 4 -14.06 -13.64 32.17
C LYS A 4 -12.99 -13.24 31.16
N ALA A 5 -12.81 -14.06 30.13
CA ALA A 5 -11.99 -13.64 29.02
C ALA A 5 -12.48 -12.26 28.61
N PRO A 6 -11.60 -11.30 28.44
CA PRO A 6 -12.01 -10.02 27.88
C PRO A 6 -12.77 -10.36 26.62
N SER A 7 -14.02 -9.97 26.60
CA SER A 7 -14.76 -10.07 25.35
C SER A 7 -13.89 -9.45 24.30
N ALA A 8 -13.59 -10.20 23.27
CA ALA A 8 -12.84 -9.68 22.16
C ALA A 8 -13.68 -8.56 21.54
N ASN A 9 -13.54 -7.39 22.08
CA ASN A 9 -13.96 -6.18 21.40
C ASN A 9 -12.95 -5.90 20.31
N MET A 10 -12.96 -6.80 19.35
CA MET A 10 -12.30 -6.53 18.11
C MET A 10 -13.12 -5.43 17.45
N SER A 11 -12.65 -4.21 17.61
CA SER A 11 -13.23 -3.10 16.88
C SER A 11 -12.94 -3.29 15.40
N ASP A 12 -13.78 -2.71 14.55
CA ASP A 12 -13.60 -2.76 13.11
C ASP A 12 -12.23 -2.22 12.68
N SER A 13 -11.63 -1.30 13.44
CA SER A 13 -10.29 -0.81 13.21
C SER A 13 -9.23 -1.90 13.39
N ASP A 14 -9.40 -2.82 14.34
CA ASP A 14 -8.47 -3.93 14.53
C ASP A 14 -8.54 -4.92 13.37
N SER A 15 -9.73 -5.14 12.82
CA SER A 15 -9.87 -6.03 11.66
C SER A 15 -9.19 -5.45 10.41
N THR A 16 -9.19 -4.13 10.22
CA THR A 16 -8.48 -3.47 9.13
C THR A 16 -6.97 -3.61 9.30
N SER A 17 -6.45 -3.39 10.52
CA SER A 17 -5.04 -3.62 10.83
C SER A 17 -4.62 -5.06 10.60
N ALA A 18 -5.47 -6.02 10.97
CA ALA A 18 -5.20 -7.44 10.75
C ALA A 18 -5.10 -7.79 9.27
N LYS A 19 -5.90 -7.16 8.40
CA LYS A 19 -5.83 -7.36 6.94
C LYS A 19 -4.51 -6.87 6.36
N MET A 20 -3.99 -5.77 6.87
CA MET A 20 -2.74 -5.21 6.38
C MET A 20 -1.51 -5.96 6.89
N GLY A 21 -1.58 -6.55 8.08
CA GLY A 21 -0.47 -7.27 8.68
C GLY A 21 0.80 -6.42 8.86
N PRO A 22 1.83 -6.94 9.51
CA PRO A 22 3.11 -6.24 9.63
C PRO A 22 3.89 -6.31 8.31
N MET A 23 4.66 -5.28 8.03
CA MET A 23 5.54 -5.27 6.86
C MET A 23 6.77 -6.15 7.08
N PHE A 24 7.35 -6.59 5.97
CA PHE A 24 8.53 -7.46 6.00
C PHE A 24 9.75 -6.75 6.61
N LEU A 25 9.89 -5.45 6.34
CA LEU A 25 10.93 -4.64 6.96
C LEU A 25 10.39 -4.06 8.27
N PRO A 26 11.06 -4.30 9.41
CA PRO A 26 10.58 -3.78 10.69
C PRO A 26 10.48 -2.26 10.68
N ASP A 27 9.43 -1.76 11.29
CA ASP A 27 9.20 -0.34 11.55
C ASP A 27 9.08 0.57 10.31
N VAL A 28 9.03 0.03 9.11
CA VAL A 28 8.86 0.84 7.90
C VAL A 28 7.57 1.66 7.96
N GLU A 29 6.50 1.05 8.45
CA GLU A 29 5.19 1.71 8.56
C GLU A 29 5.16 2.82 9.62
N HIS A 30 6.11 2.85 10.53
CA HIS A 30 6.15 3.80 11.64
C HIS A 30 7.14 4.94 11.42
N ASN A 31 8.01 4.84 10.44
CA ASN A 31 9.09 5.79 10.21
C ASN A 31 9.13 6.31 8.77
N PRO A 32 8.04 6.92 8.28
CA PRO A 32 8.05 7.49 6.93
C PRO A 32 9.01 8.67 6.86
N GLN A 33 9.82 8.72 5.82
CA GLN A 33 10.65 9.89 5.57
C GLN A 33 9.75 11.07 5.16
N PRO A 34 10.04 12.28 5.65
CA PRO A 34 9.25 13.47 5.32
C PRO A 34 9.17 13.69 3.82
N GLY A 35 8.01 14.06 3.33
CA GLY A 35 7.79 14.35 1.93
C GLY A 35 6.40 13.97 1.44
N PRO A 36 6.16 14.04 0.11
CA PRO A 36 4.83 13.81 -0.46
C PRO A 36 4.24 12.44 -0.15
N TYR A 37 5.06 11.41 -0.07
CA TYR A 37 4.58 10.06 0.21
C TYR A 37 4.09 9.92 1.65
N ALA A 38 4.81 10.50 2.61
CA ALA A 38 4.38 10.54 4.00
C ALA A 38 3.10 11.37 4.16
N ASP A 39 3.00 12.47 3.42
CA ASP A 39 1.79 13.30 3.43
C ASP A 39 0.59 12.53 2.88
N ALA A 40 0.78 11.79 1.79
CA ALA A 40 -0.27 10.95 1.22
C ALA A 40 -0.73 9.88 2.21
N ILE A 41 0.19 9.23 2.91
CA ILE A 41 -0.14 8.25 3.95
C ILE A 41 -1.01 8.90 5.03
N ARG A 42 -0.62 10.06 5.54
CA ARG A 42 -1.40 10.77 6.55
C ARG A 42 -2.80 11.11 6.07
N MET A 43 -2.93 11.53 4.82
CA MET A 43 -4.24 11.83 4.23
C MET A 43 -5.12 10.59 4.13
N MET A 44 -4.56 9.47 3.68
CA MET A 44 -5.31 8.21 3.58
C MET A 44 -5.74 7.71 4.96
N GLN A 45 -4.86 7.79 5.95
CA GLN A 45 -5.18 7.41 7.33
C GLN A 45 -6.28 8.30 7.92
N ALA A 46 -6.21 9.61 7.67
CA ALA A 46 -7.23 10.54 8.14
C ALA A 46 -8.58 10.30 7.48
N ALA A 47 -8.61 9.85 6.24
CA ALA A 47 -9.83 9.50 5.53
C ALA A 47 -10.46 8.19 6.05
N GLY A 48 -9.72 7.37 6.80
CA GLY A 48 -10.23 6.13 7.39
C GLY A 48 -10.45 4.99 6.41
N GLY A 49 -9.97 5.11 5.19
CA GLY A 49 -10.09 4.08 4.18
C GLY A 49 -8.92 3.09 4.19
N GLU A 50 -9.13 1.96 3.54
CA GLU A 50 -8.04 1.02 3.28
C GLU A 50 -7.12 1.59 2.20
N TYR A 51 -5.83 1.35 2.34
CA TYR A 51 -4.84 1.72 1.35
C TYR A 51 -3.76 0.66 1.26
N SER A 52 -3.07 0.61 0.13
CA SER A 52 -2.02 -0.38 -0.10
C SER A 52 -0.81 -0.13 0.79
N GLN A 53 -0.27 -1.18 1.40
CA GLN A 53 0.97 -1.10 2.21
C GLN A 53 2.18 -0.58 1.42
N ILE A 54 2.13 -0.65 0.10
CA ILE A 54 3.24 -0.17 -0.73
C ILE A 54 3.54 1.32 -0.50
N TRP A 55 2.57 2.10 -0.03
CA TRP A 55 2.78 3.49 0.31
C TRP A 55 3.84 3.67 1.40
N HIS A 56 3.90 2.76 2.36
CA HIS A 56 4.94 2.78 3.39
C HIS A 56 6.31 2.52 2.79
N LEU A 57 6.40 1.62 1.82
CA LEU A 57 7.64 1.38 1.09
C LEU A 57 8.06 2.61 0.28
N PHE A 58 7.11 3.30 -0.33
CA PHE A 58 7.37 4.53 -1.06
C PHE A 58 7.94 5.63 -0.16
N ALA A 59 7.46 5.75 1.06
CA ALA A 59 7.95 6.72 2.03
C ALA A 59 9.28 6.32 2.70
N PHE A 60 9.73 5.09 2.51
CA PHE A 60 10.98 4.59 3.08
C PHE A 60 12.21 5.23 2.43
N GLN A 61 12.24 5.28 1.10
CA GLN A 61 13.29 5.94 0.32
C GLN A 61 12.67 6.80 -0.77
N PRO A 62 12.17 7.99 -0.44
CA PRO A 62 11.38 8.79 -1.38
C PRO A 62 12.11 9.17 -2.66
N ARG A 63 13.44 9.37 -2.62
CA ARG A 63 14.21 9.65 -3.84
C ARG A 63 14.21 8.46 -4.80
N ALA A 64 14.40 7.26 -4.28
CA ALA A 64 14.31 6.05 -5.09
C ALA A 64 12.90 5.88 -5.65
N THR A 65 11.88 6.19 -4.86
CA THR A 65 10.49 6.14 -5.29
C THR A 65 10.20 7.11 -6.42
N ASP A 66 10.78 8.31 -6.39
CA ASP A 66 10.63 9.29 -7.49
C ASP A 66 11.13 8.71 -8.81
N HIS A 67 12.27 8.04 -8.80
CA HIS A 67 12.80 7.38 -9.99
C HIS A 67 11.91 6.22 -10.43
N LEU A 68 11.41 5.44 -9.49
CA LEU A 68 10.48 4.34 -9.77
C LEU A 68 9.17 4.88 -10.39
N ALA A 69 8.67 5.99 -9.89
CA ALA A 69 7.45 6.61 -10.42
C ALA A 69 7.65 7.05 -11.88
N CYS A 70 8.79 7.66 -12.21
CA CYS A 70 9.13 8.03 -13.58
C CYS A 70 9.24 6.80 -14.48
N PHE A 71 9.93 5.77 -14.03
CA PHE A 71 10.04 4.51 -14.75
C PHE A 71 8.67 3.88 -15.01
N THR A 72 7.82 3.83 -13.99
CA THR A 72 6.48 3.28 -14.11
C THR A 72 5.62 4.06 -15.10
N GLN A 73 5.73 5.40 -15.09
CA GLN A 73 5.04 6.26 -16.05
C GLN A 73 5.44 5.91 -17.48
N GLU A 74 6.72 5.76 -17.75
CA GLU A 74 7.22 5.39 -19.07
C GLU A 74 6.69 4.02 -19.52
N ILE A 75 6.82 3.02 -18.66
CA ILE A 75 6.46 1.64 -18.99
C ILE A 75 4.94 1.48 -19.15
N MET A 76 4.15 2.16 -18.35
CA MET A 76 2.71 1.93 -18.31
C MET A 76 1.92 2.85 -19.24
N ARG A 77 2.37 4.07 -19.46
CA ARG A 77 1.54 5.11 -20.08
C ARG A 77 2.09 5.73 -21.33
N GLU A 78 3.40 5.75 -21.50
CA GLU A 78 4.00 6.37 -22.68
C GLU A 78 3.83 5.48 -23.92
N PRO A 79 3.93 6.06 -25.14
CA PRO A 79 3.78 5.29 -26.38
C PRO A 79 4.72 4.10 -26.43
N GLY A 80 4.22 2.98 -26.92
CA GLY A 80 4.99 1.74 -27.03
C GLY A 80 4.26 0.71 -27.88
N PRO A 81 4.88 -0.47 -28.11
CA PRO A 81 4.32 -1.51 -28.98
C PRO A 81 3.05 -2.14 -28.41
N ILE A 82 2.84 -2.06 -27.09
CA ILE A 82 1.63 -2.56 -26.44
C ILE A 82 0.79 -1.37 -26.01
N SER A 83 -0.50 -1.37 -26.37
CA SER A 83 -1.38 -0.26 -26.01
C SER A 83 -1.53 -0.10 -24.49
N PRO A 84 -1.74 1.13 -24.00
CA PRO A 84 -1.83 1.37 -22.54
C PRO A 84 -2.89 0.53 -21.84
N TRP A 85 -4.05 0.33 -22.44
CA TRP A 85 -5.10 -0.45 -21.79
C TRP A 85 -4.74 -1.94 -21.65
N ILE A 86 -3.97 -2.50 -22.59
CA ILE A 86 -3.46 -3.88 -22.45
C ILE A 86 -2.42 -3.95 -21.33
N ARG A 87 -1.56 -2.95 -21.21
CA ARG A 87 -0.60 -2.89 -20.12
C ARG A 87 -1.31 -2.84 -18.75
N GLU A 88 -2.36 -2.05 -18.64
CA GLU A 88 -3.19 -2.03 -17.42
C GLU A 88 -3.88 -3.37 -17.17
N LEU A 89 -4.37 -4.03 -18.22
CA LEU A 89 -4.98 -5.34 -18.09
C LEU A 89 -3.99 -6.40 -17.61
N ILE A 90 -2.75 -6.37 -18.11
CA ILE A 90 -1.67 -7.25 -17.63
C ILE A 90 -1.40 -7.00 -16.14
N ALA A 91 -1.31 -5.74 -15.74
CA ALA A 91 -1.10 -5.37 -14.33
C ALA A 91 -2.25 -5.86 -13.46
N ALA A 92 -3.50 -5.65 -13.87
CA ALA A 92 -4.68 -6.10 -13.14
C ALA A 92 -4.73 -7.64 -13.02
N PHE A 93 -4.42 -8.34 -14.10
CA PHE A 93 -4.35 -9.80 -14.10
C PHE A 93 -3.28 -10.30 -13.13
N THR A 94 -2.10 -9.69 -13.16
CA THR A 94 -0.99 -10.03 -12.27
C THR A 94 -1.39 -9.81 -10.80
N SER A 95 -2.02 -8.70 -10.50
CA SER A 95 -2.51 -8.41 -9.14
C SER A 95 -3.54 -9.44 -8.69
N ALA A 96 -4.49 -9.78 -9.56
CA ALA A 96 -5.51 -10.78 -9.26
C ALA A 96 -4.89 -12.16 -8.98
N ARG A 97 -3.87 -12.55 -9.74
CA ARG A 97 -3.17 -13.84 -9.53
C ARG A 97 -2.35 -13.86 -8.24
N ASN A 98 -2.00 -12.71 -7.71
CA ASN A 98 -1.26 -12.57 -6.45
C ASN A 98 -2.17 -12.20 -5.27
N ASP A 99 -3.48 -12.33 -5.44
CA ASP A 99 -4.47 -12.00 -4.41
C ASP A 99 -4.29 -10.57 -3.86
N CYS A 100 -3.86 -9.65 -4.72
CA CYS A 100 -3.67 -8.25 -4.37
C CYS A 100 -4.99 -7.49 -4.60
N PRO A 101 -5.56 -6.88 -3.55
CA PRO A 101 -6.84 -6.17 -3.67
C PRO A 101 -6.73 -4.79 -4.33
N PHE A 102 -5.51 -4.28 -4.57
CA PHE A 102 -5.25 -2.94 -5.10
C PHE A 102 -4.69 -2.96 -6.51
#